data_1bbcee1b5dde85294b025c4838b3cfee
#
_entry.id   1bbcee1b5dde85294b025c4838b3cfee
#
_cell.length_a   1.000
_cell.length_b   1.000
_cell.length_c   1.000
_cell.angle_alpha   90.00
_cell.angle_beta   90.00
_cell.angle_gamma   90.00
#
_symmetry.space_group_name_H-M   'P 1'
#
loop_
_entity.id
_entity.type
_entity.pdbx_description
1 polymer ?
#
loop_
_entity_poly.entity_id
_entity_poly.type
_entity_poly.pdbx_seq_one_letter_code
_entity_poly.pdbx_strand_id
1 'polypeptide(L)'
;TAIAAMIFCMSLGAWLVGRGHQRRALLEAVHLRRAIATGRHREIEQHLRRELALAAAGEAVSVERQWLARAQLGGLLVAEWRLAEAREIYTSDLSRLSPHLQALAAFGRHELDALTGEPDDATLASIRGDRDMCLRHIPLPYQPTVARTWDALEGLVLARMGRHRQAVPLLGRGLECLDFNPARVVYLFHLAQSLDALGERQLAAHRYEQAMHAFPGTRLASEARARCHALDMGRSVDLFRGMLPEAPLAARERG
;
A
#
# COMPACT_ATOMS: atom_id res chain seq x y z
N THR A 1 17.13 10.19 -2.82
CA THR A 1 15.67 10.06 -3.13
C THR A 1 15.00 8.93 -2.35
N ALA A 2 15.58 7.73 -2.20
CA ALA A 2 15.07 6.66 -1.33
C ALA A 2 15.03 7.08 0.15
N ILE A 3 15.97 7.90 0.57
CA ILE A 3 16.02 8.56 1.88
C ILE A 3 14.79 9.44 2.13
N ALA A 4 14.21 10.08 1.11
CA ALA A 4 13.07 10.98 1.29
C ALA A 4 11.76 10.26 1.62
N ALA A 5 11.48 9.11 1.04
CA ALA A 5 10.29 8.31 1.38
C ALA A 5 10.44 7.61 2.75
N MET A 6 11.65 7.16 3.08
CA MET A 6 11.97 6.68 4.42
C MET A 6 11.83 7.79 5.47
N ILE A 7 12.31 8.98 5.16
CA ILE A 7 12.14 10.18 5.98
C ILE A 7 10.66 10.53 6.09
N PHE A 8 9.81 10.25 5.12
CA PHE A 8 8.38 10.57 5.19
C PHE A 8 7.60 9.63 6.12
N CYS A 9 7.69 8.33 5.98
CA CYS A 9 7.09 7.40 6.96
C CYS A 9 7.69 7.59 8.36
N MET A 10 8.93 8.08 8.43
CA MET A 10 9.66 8.29 9.67
C MET A 10 9.61 9.71 10.19
N SER A 11 9.58 10.74 9.35
CA SER A 11 9.54 12.13 9.81
C SER A 11 8.15 12.58 10.18
N LEU A 12 7.07 11.93 9.71
CA LEU A 12 5.76 12.09 10.35
C LEU A 12 5.78 11.57 11.79
N GLY A 13 6.39 10.40 12.03
CA GLY A 13 6.61 9.89 13.38
C GLY A 13 7.67 10.68 14.17
N ALA A 14 8.71 11.14 13.51
CA ALA A 14 9.87 11.78 14.14
C ALA A 14 9.72 13.29 14.37
N TRP A 15 8.94 13.98 13.53
CA TRP A 15 8.54 15.36 13.80
C TRP A 15 7.68 15.45 15.06
N LEU A 16 6.91 14.39 15.36
CA LEU A 16 6.06 14.32 16.55
C LEU A 16 6.84 13.97 17.83
N VAL A 17 8.04 13.42 17.75
CA VAL A 17 8.70 12.79 18.91
C VAL A 17 10.22 13.06 18.96
N GLY A 18 10.69 14.26 18.99
CA GLY A 18 12.06 14.68 19.29
C GLY A 18 13.25 13.78 18.87
N ARG A 19 14.44 14.36 18.71
CA ARG A 19 15.66 13.76 18.11
C ARG A 19 16.09 12.36 18.60
N GLY A 20 15.73 11.94 19.81
CA GLY A 20 16.11 10.63 20.35
C GLY A 20 15.31 9.45 19.76
N HIS A 21 14.06 9.68 19.37
CA HIS A 21 13.18 8.69 18.75
C HIS A 21 13.42 8.52 17.25
N GLN A 22 13.98 9.54 16.58
CA GLN A 22 14.34 9.49 15.15
C GLN A 22 15.30 8.34 14.83
N ARG A 23 16.30 8.14 15.69
CA ARG A 23 17.30 7.09 15.51
C ARG A 23 16.71 5.68 15.66
N ARG A 24 15.78 5.50 16.61
CA ARG A 24 15.06 4.23 16.78
C ARG A 24 14.13 3.95 15.61
N ALA A 25 13.31 4.91 15.20
CA ALA A 25 12.42 4.77 14.06
C ALA A 25 13.19 4.46 12.75
N LEU A 26 14.38 5.04 12.57
CA LEU A 26 15.26 4.73 11.44
C LEU A 26 15.73 3.28 11.47
N LEU A 27 16.18 2.81 12.62
CA LEU A 27 16.64 1.43 12.79
C LEU A 27 15.49 0.44 12.58
N GLU A 28 14.30 0.73 13.10
CA GLU A 28 13.10 -0.08 12.93
C GLU A 28 12.69 -0.15 11.44
N ALA A 29 12.73 0.97 10.70
CA ALA A 29 12.44 0.98 9.26
C ALA A 29 13.50 0.20 8.45
N VAL A 30 14.78 0.29 8.82
CA VAL A 30 15.85 -0.51 8.20
C VAL A 30 15.65 -1.99 8.49
N HIS A 31 15.29 -2.36 9.72
CA HIS A 31 14.97 -3.74 10.07
C HIS A 31 13.74 -4.25 9.32
N LEU A 32 12.66 -3.47 9.25
CA LEU A 32 11.46 -3.78 8.49
C LEU A 32 11.80 -4.03 7.01
N ARG A 33 12.53 -3.10 6.39
CA ARG A 33 13.00 -3.26 5.00
C ARG A 33 13.80 -4.54 4.80
N ARG A 34 14.78 -4.82 5.69
CA ARG A 34 15.62 -6.01 5.59
C ARG A 34 14.80 -7.29 5.73
N ALA A 35 13.83 -7.30 6.64
CA ALA A 35 12.95 -8.44 6.85
C ALA A 35 11.99 -8.64 5.67
N ILE A 36 11.46 -7.56 5.06
CA ILE A 36 10.68 -7.61 3.82
C ILE A 36 11.55 -8.19 2.68
N ALA A 37 12.73 -7.63 2.45
CA ALA A 37 13.65 -8.09 1.39
C ALA A 37 14.10 -9.55 1.54
N THR A 38 14.12 -10.07 2.78
CA THR A 38 14.49 -11.47 3.08
C THR A 38 13.27 -12.40 3.22
N GLY A 39 12.05 -11.91 2.97
CA GLY A 39 10.81 -12.70 3.07
C GLY A 39 10.41 -13.08 4.51
N ARG A 40 11.00 -12.44 5.54
CA ARG A 40 10.68 -12.71 6.97
C ARG A 40 9.46 -11.94 7.45
N HIS A 41 8.40 -11.90 6.63
CA HIS A 41 7.18 -11.14 6.90
C HIS A 41 6.44 -11.62 8.16
N ARG A 42 6.49 -12.92 8.48
CA ARG A 42 5.86 -13.45 9.71
C ARG A 42 6.48 -12.89 11.00
N GLU A 43 7.80 -12.68 11.02
CA GLU A 43 8.47 -12.07 12.18
C GLU A 43 8.01 -10.62 12.37
N ILE A 44 7.87 -9.88 11.25
CA ILE A 44 7.38 -8.51 11.26
C ILE A 44 5.93 -8.47 11.78
N GLU A 45 5.07 -9.31 11.23
CA GLU A 45 3.67 -9.39 11.64
C GLU A 45 3.56 -9.64 13.14
N GLN A 46 4.30 -10.63 13.65
CA GLN A 46 4.31 -10.95 15.08
C GLN A 46 4.80 -9.77 15.92
N HIS A 47 5.83 -9.05 15.47
CA HIS A 47 6.34 -7.88 16.17
C HIS A 47 5.28 -6.77 16.24
N LEU A 48 4.68 -6.41 15.10
CA LEU A 48 3.64 -5.38 15.03
C LEU A 48 2.39 -5.75 15.84
N ARG A 49 1.95 -7.01 15.79
CA ARG A 49 0.81 -7.48 16.60
C ARG A 49 1.11 -7.42 18.09
N ARG A 50 2.34 -7.76 18.53
CA ARG A 50 2.75 -7.60 19.94
C ARG A 50 2.73 -6.14 20.37
N GLU A 51 3.26 -5.24 19.55
CA GLU A 51 3.27 -3.81 19.84
C GLU A 51 1.84 -3.26 20.02
N LEU A 52 0.91 -3.67 19.15
CA LEU A 52 -0.50 -3.30 19.28
C LEU A 52 -1.18 -3.92 20.50
N ALA A 53 -0.82 -5.15 20.86
CA ALA A 53 -1.35 -5.82 22.06
C ALA A 53 -0.87 -5.13 23.35
N LEU A 54 0.40 -4.70 23.44
CA LEU A 54 0.93 -3.95 24.57
C LEU A 54 0.20 -2.61 24.72
N ALA A 55 -0.04 -1.92 23.62
CA ALA A 55 -0.82 -0.69 23.61
C ALA A 55 -2.27 -0.91 24.09
N ALA A 56 -2.91 -2.01 23.68
CA ALA A 56 -4.25 -2.38 24.15
C ALA A 56 -4.30 -2.76 25.62
N ALA A 57 -3.20 -3.31 26.16
CA ALA A 57 -3.05 -3.61 27.59
C ALA A 57 -2.79 -2.37 28.48
N GLY A 58 -2.75 -1.17 27.89
CA GLY A 58 -2.58 0.08 28.62
C GLY A 58 -1.13 0.48 28.87
N GLU A 59 -0.17 -0.16 28.20
CA GLU A 59 1.21 0.32 28.23
C GLU A 59 1.32 1.70 27.57
N ALA A 60 2.26 2.52 28.03
CA ALA A 60 2.46 3.91 27.61
C ALA A 60 3.04 3.99 26.18
N VAL A 61 2.25 3.55 25.19
CA VAL A 61 2.55 3.68 23.75
C VAL A 61 1.80 4.89 23.22
N SER A 62 2.50 5.82 22.56
CA SER A 62 1.84 7.00 22.00
C SER A 62 0.82 6.63 20.90
N VAL A 63 -0.22 7.44 20.74
CA VAL A 63 -1.27 7.22 19.73
C VAL A 63 -0.66 7.16 18.31
N GLU A 64 0.34 8.01 18.05
CA GLU A 64 1.04 8.05 16.77
C GLU A 64 1.81 6.76 16.51
N ARG A 65 2.46 6.20 17.52
CA ARG A 65 3.20 4.94 17.40
C ARG A 65 2.25 3.76 17.16
N GLN A 66 1.12 3.71 17.86
CA GLN A 66 0.08 2.71 17.63
C GLN A 66 -0.45 2.80 16.20
N TRP A 67 -0.69 4.03 15.73
CA TRP A 67 -1.16 4.22 14.37
C TRP A 67 -0.11 3.79 13.33
N LEU A 68 1.17 4.12 13.53
CA LEU A 68 2.25 3.69 12.64
C LEU A 68 2.35 2.16 12.58
N ALA A 69 2.28 1.47 13.71
CA ALA A 69 2.27 0.02 13.76
C ALA A 69 1.05 -0.57 13.01
N ARG A 70 -0.13 0.04 13.14
CA ARG A 70 -1.33 -0.33 12.37
C ARG A 70 -1.14 -0.13 10.86
N ALA A 71 -0.61 1.02 10.45
CA ALA A 71 -0.37 1.31 9.03
C ALA A 71 0.63 0.32 8.41
N GLN A 72 1.70 -0.02 9.13
CA GLN A 72 2.68 -1.03 8.70
C GLN A 72 2.07 -2.43 8.63
N LEU A 73 1.30 -2.83 9.64
CA LEU A 73 0.60 -4.12 9.67
C LEU A 73 -0.45 -4.20 8.56
N GLY A 74 -1.24 -3.15 8.37
CA GLY A 74 -2.22 -3.06 7.29
C GLY A 74 -1.56 -3.20 5.91
N GLY A 75 -0.48 -2.46 5.65
CA GLY A 75 0.28 -2.57 4.40
C GLY A 75 0.88 -3.96 4.17
N LEU A 76 1.34 -4.64 5.24
CA LEU A 76 1.81 -6.02 5.17
C LEU A 76 0.69 -6.99 4.80
N LEU A 77 -0.47 -6.87 5.45
CA LEU A 77 -1.64 -7.71 5.19
C LEU A 77 -2.18 -7.49 3.76
N VAL A 78 -2.17 -6.25 3.27
CA VAL A 78 -2.51 -5.92 1.88
C VAL A 78 -1.53 -6.60 0.92
N ALA A 79 -0.23 -6.54 1.17
CA ALA A 79 0.79 -7.18 0.36
C ALA A 79 0.63 -8.73 0.32
N GLU A 80 0.18 -9.33 1.43
CA GLU A 80 -0.13 -10.76 1.52
C GLU A 80 -1.52 -11.12 0.97
N TRP A 81 -2.31 -10.14 0.52
CA TRP A 81 -3.69 -10.31 0.06
C TRP A 81 -4.65 -10.79 1.15
N ARG A 82 -4.38 -10.45 2.41
CA ARG A 82 -5.24 -10.70 3.58
C ARG A 82 -6.14 -9.49 3.82
N LEU A 83 -6.96 -9.15 2.81
CA LEU A 83 -7.67 -7.87 2.74
C LEU A 83 -8.72 -7.69 3.84
N ALA A 84 -9.37 -8.78 4.29
CA ALA A 84 -10.33 -8.72 5.39
C ALA A 84 -9.65 -8.31 6.71
N GLU A 85 -8.52 -8.92 7.03
CA GLU A 85 -7.76 -8.56 8.23
C GLU A 85 -7.17 -7.14 8.14
N ALA A 86 -6.69 -6.73 6.97
CA ALA A 86 -6.25 -5.36 6.76
C ALA A 86 -7.39 -4.35 7.01
N ARG A 87 -8.61 -4.67 6.59
CA ARG A 87 -9.79 -3.83 6.84
C ARG A 87 -10.06 -3.65 8.33
N GLU A 88 -9.97 -4.70 9.13
CA GLU A 88 -10.11 -4.61 10.59
C GLU A 88 -9.07 -3.66 11.22
N ILE A 89 -7.83 -3.69 10.74
CA ILE A 89 -6.77 -2.80 11.21
C ILE A 89 -7.07 -1.33 10.89
N TYR A 90 -7.58 -1.02 9.68
CA TYR A 90 -7.84 0.35 9.25
C TYR A 90 -9.20 0.92 9.71
N THR A 91 -10.15 0.09 10.16
CA THR A 91 -11.46 0.53 10.69
C THR A 91 -11.46 0.84 12.18
N SER A 92 -10.35 0.62 12.89
CA SER A 92 -10.24 0.97 14.30
C SER A 92 -10.50 2.46 14.56
N ASP A 93 -10.90 2.80 15.78
CA ASP A 93 -11.23 4.17 16.18
C ASP A 93 -10.10 5.17 15.85
N LEU A 94 -10.41 6.10 14.95
CA LEU A 94 -9.50 7.13 14.46
C LEU A 94 -9.80 8.51 15.08
N SER A 95 -10.81 8.62 15.94
CA SER A 95 -11.29 9.90 16.49
C SER A 95 -10.23 10.65 17.30
N ARG A 96 -9.27 9.93 17.86
CA ARG A 96 -8.17 10.49 18.65
C ARG A 96 -6.95 10.90 17.82
N LEU A 97 -6.95 10.60 16.52
CA LEU A 97 -5.84 10.97 15.64
C LEU A 97 -5.93 12.44 15.25
N SER A 98 -4.78 13.07 15.09
CA SER A 98 -4.69 14.38 14.46
C SER A 98 -5.19 14.33 13.00
N PRO A 99 -5.67 15.45 12.42
CA PRO A 99 -6.29 15.46 11.08
C PRO A 99 -5.41 14.86 9.99
N HIS A 100 -4.10 15.09 10.03
CA HIS A 100 -3.17 14.51 9.05
C HIS A 100 -3.03 12.97 9.19
N LEU A 101 -3.08 12.44 10.40
CA LEU A 101 -3.07 11.00 10.62
C LEU A 101 -4.41 10.35 10.22
N GLN A 102 -5.53 11.05 10.42
CA GLN A 102 -6.83 10.61 9.90
C GLN A 102 -6.83 10.51 8.38
N ALA A 103 -6.23 11.49 7.70
CA ALA A 103 -6.10 11.46 6.24
C ALA A 103 -5.19 10.32 5.75
N LEU A 104 -4.10 10.03 6.49
CA LEU A 104 -3.26 8.87 6.18
C LEU A 104 -3.96 7.53 6.45
N ALA A 105 -4.80 7.46 7.47
CA ALA A 105 -5.64 6.29 7.71
C ALA A 105 -6.70 6.11 6.61
N ALA A 106 -7.23 7.22 6.06
CA ALA A 106 -8.10 7.20 4.90
C ALA A 106 -7.40 6.60 3.68
N PHE A 107 -6.10 6.85 3.49
CA PHE A 107 -5.31 6.23 2.43
C PHE A 107 -5.42 4.70 2.44
N GLY A 108 -5.18 4.05 3.59
CA GLY A 108 -5.27 2.59 3.70
C GLY A 108 -6.69 2.05 3.46
N ARG A 109 -7.73 2.80 3.85
CA ARG A 109 -9.14 2.43 3.55
C ARG A 109 -9.43 2.52 2.06
N HIS A 110 -9.04 3.62 1.41
CA HIS A 110 -9.19 3.78 -0.04
C HIS A 110 -8.42 2.71 -0.83
N GLU A 111 -7.22 2.34 -0.36
CA GLU A 111 -6.46 1.24 -0.96
C GLU A 111 -7.24 -0.07 -0.91
N LEU A 112 -7.81 -0.41 0.25
CA LEU A 112 -8.64 -1.60 0.40
C LEU A 112 -9.91 -1.55 -0.44
N ASP A 113 -10.58 -0.41 -0.47
CA ASP A 113 -11.81 -0.24 -1.25
C ASP A 113 -11.51 -0.36 -2.75
N ALA A 114 -10.38 0.19 -3.21
CA ALA A 114 -9.93 0.01 -4.58
C ALA A 114 -9.60 -1.45 -4.91
N LEU A 115 -9.08 -2.23 -3.96
CA LEU A 115 -8.72 -3.63 -4.17
C LEU A 115 -9.90 -4.60 -4.06
N THR A 116 -10.90 -4.29 -3.24
CA THR A 116 -12.03 -5.19 -2.95
C THR A 116 -13.31 -4.83 -3.69
N GLY A 117 -13.45 -3.59 -4.13
CA GLY A 117 -14.64 -3.06 -4.78
C GLY A 117 -14.48 -2.84 -6.29
N GLU A 118 -15.46 -2.19 -6.85
CA GLU A 118 -15.47 -1.65 -8.22
C GLU A 118 -15.37 -0.12 -8.13
N PRO A 119 -14.16 0.43 -8.16
CA PRO A 119 -13.98 1.87 -8.01
C PRO A 119 -14.54 2.64 -9.22
N ASP A 120 -15.03 3.84 -8.95
CA ASP A 120 -15.66 4.74 -9.90
C ASP A 120 -15.12 6.19 -9.80
N ASP A 121 -15.72 7.12 -10.51
CA ASP A 121 -15.32 8.53 -10.47
C ASP A 121 -15.62 9.18 -9.10
N ALA A 122 -16.61 8.69 -8.34
CA ALA A 122 -16.87 9.17 -6.98
C ALA A 122 -15.75 8.72 -6.03
N THR A 123 -15.23 7.51 -6.20
CA THR A 123 -14.04 7.01 -5.49
C THR A 123 -12.83 7.92 -5.76
N LEU A 124 -12.59 8.29 -7.01
CA LEU A 124 -11.50 9.22 -7.36
C LEU A 124 -11.68 10.59 -6.73
N ALA A 125 -12.89 11.13 -6.73
CA ALA A 125 -13.18 12.42 -6.11
C ALA A 125 -12.94 12.39 -4.60
N SER A 126 -13.34 11.32 -3.91
CA SER A 126 -13.10 11.12 -2.48
C SER A 126 -11.60 11.07 -2.16
N ILE A 127 -10.83 10.30 -2.93
CA ILE A 127 -9.36 10.19 -2.77
C ILE A 127 -8.69 11.56 -2.93
N ARG A 128 -9.09 12.35 -3.93
CA ARG A 128 -8.55 13.70 -4.16
C ARG A 128 -8.90 14.65 -3.02
N GLY A 129 -10.11 14.57 -2.49
CA GLY A 129 -10.54 15.35 -1.32
C GLY A 129 -9.71 15.05 -0.08
N ASP A 130 -9.49 13.77 0.22
CA ASP A 130 -8.68 13.35 1.37
C ASP A 130 -7.19 13.65 1.17
N ARG A 131 -6.67 13.53 -0.06
CA ARG A 131 -5.32 14.01 -0.43
C ARG A 131 -5.14 15.49 -0.11
N ASP A 132 -6.07 16.34 -0.58
CA ASP A 132 -5.98 17.79 -0.38
C ASP A 132 -6.11 18.16 1.09
N MET A 133 -6.94 17.45 1.85
CA MET A 133 -7.02 17.59 3.29
C MET A 133 -5.70 17.19 3.96
N CYS A 134 -5.10 16.07 3.58
CA CYS A 134 -3.82 15.62 4.10
C CYS A 134 -2.72 16.66 3.84
N LEU A 135 -2.61 17.15 2.60
CA LEU A 135 -1.55 18.08 2.20
C LEU A 135 -1.63 19.42 2.93
N ARG A 136 -2.82 19.91 3.30
CA ARG A 136 -2.98 21.13 4.11
C ARG A 136 -2.36 21.04 5.50
N HIS A 137 -2.24 19.83 6.05
CA HIS A 137 -1.70 19.60 7.40
C HIS A 137 -0.25 19.11 7.40
N ILE A 138 0.34 18.89 6.23
CA ILE A 138 1.73 18.44 6.08
C ILE A 138 2.65 19.65 5.84
N PRO A 139 3.81 19.76 6.53
CA PRO A 139 4.77 20.81 6.27
C PRO A 139 5.24 20.83 4.81
N LEU A 140 5.40 22.01 4.23
CA LEU A 140 5.74 22.22 2.81
C LEU A 140 6.86 21.32 2.26
N PRO A 141 8.00 21.11 2.97
CA PRO A 141 9.08 20.27 2.44
C PRO A 141 8.69 18.81 2.18
N TYR A 142 7.64 18.31 2.84
CA TYR A 142 7.18 16.91 2.72
C TYR A 142 5.99 16.74 1.79
N GLN A 143 5.29 17.83 1.44
CA GLN A 143 4.11 17.77 0.59
C GLN A 143 4.36 17.08 -0.76
N PRO A 144 5.48 17.30 -1.49
CA PRO A 144 5.71 16.62 -2.76
C PRO A 144 5.80 15.09 -2.62
N THR A 145 6.43 14.60 -1.54
CA THR A 145 6.53 13.15 -1.28
C THR A 145 5.17 12.55 -0.94
N VAL A 146 4.40 13.24 -0.08
CA VAL A 146 3.04 12.80 0.27
C VAL A 146 2.13 12.81 -0.96
N ALA A 147 2.16 13.89 -1.75
CA ALA A 147 1.38 14.00 -2.97
C ALA A 147 1.64 12.81 -3.92
N ARG A 148 2.93 12.43 -4.11
CA ARG A 148 3.29 11.27 -4.94
C ARG A 148 2.79 9.95 -4.36
N THR A 149 2.75 9.79 -3.04
CA THR A 149 2.16 8.60 -2.43
C THR A 149 0.67 8.49 -2.76
N TRP A 150 -0.06 9.62 -2.70
CA TRP A 150 -1.47 9.67 -3.13
C TRP A 150 -1.63 9.49 -4.64
N ASP A 151 -0.67 9.92 -5.47
CA ASP A 151 -0.65 9.63 -6.91
C ASP A 151 -0.64 8.11 -7.16
N ALA A 152 0.11 7.33 -6.37
CA ALA A 152 0.09 5.87 -6.49
C ALA A 152 -1.32 5.30 -6.27
N LEU A 153 -2.00 5.75 -5.21
CA LEU A 153 -3.37 5.30 -4.91
C LEU A 153 -4.37 5.69 -6.00
N GLU A 154 -4.32 6.94 -6.48
CA GLU A 154 -5.13 7.39 -7.62
C GLU A 154 -4.84 6.54 -8.87
N GLY A 155 -3.56 6.25 -9.13
CA GLY A 155 -3.14 5.37 -10.20
C GLY A 155 -3.66 3.94 -10.06
N LEU A 156 -3.68 3.39 -8.85
CA LEU A 156 -4.27 2.08 -8.55
C LEU A 156 -5.77 2.06 -8.90
N VAL A 157 -6.52 3.06 -8.46
CA VAL A 157 -7.95 3.19 -8.75
C VAL A 157 -8.19 3.27 -10.26
N LEU A 158 -7.44 4.12 -10.97
CA LEU A 158 -7.54 4.24 -12.43
C LEU A 158 -7.20 2.93 -13.15
N ALA A 159 -6.20 2.19 -12.68
CA ALA A 159 -5.86 0.88 -13.23
C ALA A 159 -7.02 -0.11 -13.05
N ARG A 160 -7.66 -0.11 -11.88
CA ARG A 160 -8.84 -0.93 -11.57
C ARG A 160 -10.07 -0.55 -12.41
N MET A 161 -10.21 0.73 -12.76
CA MET A 161 -11.24 1.24 -13.68
C MET A 161 -10.93 0.95 -15.17
N GLY A 162 -9.81 0.31 -15.50
CA GLY A 162 -9.36 0.08 -16.88
C GLY A 162 -8.80 1.33 -17.58
N ARG A 163 -8.61 2.44 -16.86
CA ARG A 163 -8.06 3.70 -17.39
C ARG A 163 -6.52 3.66 -17.42
N HIS A 164 -5.95 2.64 -18.04
CA HIS A 164 -4.53 2.31 -17.99
C HIS A 164 -3.61 3.44 -18.43
N ARG A 165 -3.96 4.19 -19.51
CA ARG A 165 -3.16 5.33 -19.97
C ARG A 165 -3.00 6.44 -18.92
N GLN A 166 -4.01 6.64 -18.07
CA GLN A 166 -3.97 7.61 -16.97
C GLN A 166 -3.28 7.03 -15.73
N ALA A 167 -3.43 5.73 -15.48
CA ALA A 167 -2.86 5.03 -14.33
C ALA A 167 -1.33 4.97 -14.37
N VAL A 168 -0.73 4.63 -15.54
CA VAL A 168 0.72 4.40 -15.69
C VAL A 168 1.58 5.55 -15.18
N PRO A 169 1.38 6.82 -15.57
CA PRO A 169 2.22 7.92 -15.08
C PRO A 169 2.05 8.19 -13.58
N LEU A 170 0.85 7.97 -13.02
CA LEU A 170 0.59 8.16 -11.60
C LEU A 170 1.25 7.07 -10.75
N LEU A 171 1.06 5.80 -11.13
CA LEU A 171 1.72 4.67 -10.49
C LEU A 171 3.26 4.80 -10.57
N GLY A 172 3.79 5.21 -11.72
CA GLY A 172 5.23 5.41 -11.91
C GLY A 172 5.80 6.44 -10.94
N ARG A 173 5.17 7.64 -10.85
CA ARG A 173 5.60 8.69 -9.91
C ARG A 173 5.46 8.28 -8.45
N GLY A 174 4.36 7.63 -8.11
CA GLY A 174 4.08 7.21 -6.75
C GLY A 174 5.05 6.15 -6.23
N LEU A 175 5.44 5.21 -7.08
CA LEU A 175 6.39 4.15 -6.74
C LEU A 175 7.77 4.66 -6.32
N GLU A 176 8.18 5.86 -6.76
CA GLU A 176 9.43 6.49 -6.32
C GLU A 176 9.44 6.79 -4.80
N CYS A 177 8.26 6.90 -4.19
CA CYS A 177 8.09 7.22 -2.77
C CYS A 177 7.70 6.00 -1.90
N LEU A 178 7.44 4.85 -2.50
CA LEU A 178 6.95 3.65 -1.82
C LEU A 178 8.04 2.60 -1.53
N ASP A 179 9.33 2.93 -1.60
CA ASP A 179 10.43 1.97 -1.48
C ASP A 179 10.42 1.13 -0.20
N PHE A 180 9.81 1.62 0.86
CA PHE A 180 9.75 0.96 2.17
C PHE A 180 8.33 0.53 2.57
N ASN A 181 7.34 0.75 1.70
CA ASN A 181 5.98 0.31 1.97
C ASN A 181 5.83 -1.17 1.57
N PRO A 182 5.40 -2.06 2.48
CA PRO A 182 5.11 -3.45 2.13
C PRO A 182 4.12 -3.58 0.96
N ALA A 183 3.13 -2.68 0.88
CA ALA A 183 2.16 -2.64 -0.21
C ALA A 183 2.75 -2.24 -1.58
N ARG A 184 4.04 -1.84 -1.66
CA ARG A 184 4.70 -1.53 -2.94
C ARG A 184 4.50 -2.61 -4.01
N VAL A 185 4.47 -3.88 -3.61
CA VAL A 185 4.23 -5.01 -4.53
C VAL A 185 2.90 -4.87 -5.25
N VAL A 186 1.86 -4.37 -4.58
CA VAL A 186 0.52 -4.11 -5.17
C VAL A 186 0.62 -3.10 -6.29
N TYR A 187 1.27 -1.97 -6.04
CA TYR A 187 1.40 -0.88 -7.02
C TYR A 187 2.27 -1.28 -8.22
N LEU A 188 3.36 -2.00 -7.98
CA LEU A 188 4.20 -2.57 -9.06
C LEU A 188 3.41 -3.54 -9.93
N PHE A 189 2.62 -4.41 -9.30
CA PHE A 189 1.79 -5.39 -9.99
C PHE A 189 0.73 -4.72 -10.87
N HIS A 190 0.01 -3.72 -10.36
CA HIS A 190 -1.00 -2.99 -11.14
C HIS A 190 -0.40 -2.08 -12.22
N LEU A 191 0.82 -1.54 -12.00
CA LEU A 191 1.55 -0.85 -13.06
C LEU A 191 1.91 -1.82 -14.19
N ALA A 192 2.42 -3.01 -13.86
CA ALA A 192 2.73 -4.03 -14.85
C ALA A 192 1.48 -4.45 -15.66
N GLN A 193 0.35 -4.69 -14.98
CA GLN A 193 -0.92 -4.99 -15.64
C GLN A 193 -1.38 -3.88 -16.57
N SER A 194 -1.25 -2.61 -16.15
CA SER A 194 -1.63 -1.47 -16.97
C SER A 194 -0.74 -1.33 -18.21
N LEU A 195 0.55 -1.61 -18.09
CA LEU A 195 1.48 -1.63 -19.22
C LEU A 195 1.17 -2.77 -20.18
N ASP A 196 0.86 -3.97 -19.66
CA ASP A 196 0.47 -5.12 -20.47
C ASP A 196 -0.82 -4.86 -21.26
N ALA A 197 -1.84 -4.28 -20.61
CA ALA A 197 -3.08 -3.86 -21.24
C ALA A 197 -2.88 -2.80 -22.36
N LEU A 198 -1.81 -2.01 -22.28
CA LEU A 198 -1.42 -1.04 -23.32
C LEU A 198 -0.53 -1.65 -24.42
N GLY A 199 -0.18 -2.94 -24.31
CA GLY A 199 0.71 -3.63 -25.25
C GLY A 199 2.20 -3.41 -25.01
N GLU A 200 2.58 -2.71 -23.93
CA GLU A 200 3.96 -2.41 -23.54
C GLU A 200 4.62 -3.60 -22.82
N ARG A 201 4.69 -4.75 -23.50
CA ARG A 201 5.04 -6.06 -22.91
C ARG A 201 6.40 -6.08 -22.22
N GLN A 202 7.43 -5.46 -22.80
CA GLN A 202 8.78 -5.45 -22.20
C GLN A 202 8.79 -4.67 -20.89
N LEU A 203 8.11 -3.52 -20.84
CA LEU A 203 7.99 -2.71 -19.63
C LEU A 203 7.14 -3.44 -18.58
N ALA A 204 6.07 -4.12 -19.01
CA ALA A 204 5.23 -4.93 -18.12
C ALA A 204 6.06 -6.06 -17.47
N ALA A 205 6.81 -6.83 -18.27
CA ALA A 205 7.68 -7.91 -17.77
C ALA A 205 8.68 -7.39 -16.73
N HIS A 206 9.35 -6.27 -17.02
CA HIS A 206 10.28 -5.64 -16.07
C HIS A 206 9.59 -5.22 -14.76
N ARG A 207 8.35 -4.69 -14.80
CA ARG A 207 7.61 -4.31 -13.59
C ARG A 207 7.11 -5.53 -12.82
N TYR A 208 6.71 -6.61 -13.49
CA TYR A 208 6.42 -7.88 -12.82
C TYR A 208 7.66 -8.45 -12.14
N GLU A 209 8.83 -8.40 -12.77
CA GLU A 209 10.10 -8.79 -12.14
C GLU A 209 10.38 -7.97 -10.87
N GLN A 210 10.20 -6.66 -10.94
CA GLN A 210 10.33 -5.80 -9.76
C GLN A 210 9.32 -6.18 -8.65
N ALA A 211 8.08 -6.52 -9.00
CA ALA A 211 7.07 -6.96 -8.03
C ALA A 211 7.47 -8.27 -7.35
N MET A 212 8.04 -9.23 -8.08
CA MET A 212 8.54 -10.50 -7.53
C MET A 212 9.59 -10.26 -6.43
N HIS A 213 10.44 -9.25 -6.62
CA HIS A 213 11.55 -8.94 -5.72
C HIS A 213 11.20 -7.92 -4.62
N ALA A 214 10.10 -7.16 -4.80
CA ALA A 214 9.69 -6.15 -3.83
C ALA A 214 9.28 -6.75 -2.49
N PHE A 215 8.60 -7.90 -2.51
CA PHE A 215 8.20 -8.63 -1.33
C PHE A 215 8.11 -10.14 -1.63
N PRO A 216 9.26 -10.85 -1.58
CA PRO A 216 9.31 -12.27 -1.88
C PRO A 216 8.40 -13.09 -0.96
N GLY A 217 7.80 -14.16 -1.51
CA GLY A 217 6.95 -15.09 -0.75
C GLY A 217 5.49 -14.64 -0.60
N THR A 218 5.11 -13.44 -1.06
CA THR A 218 3.70 -13.03 -1.10
C THR A 218 2.97 -13.64 -2.29
N ARG A 219 1.63 -13.68 -2.18
CA ARG A 219 0.75 -14.13 -3.26
C ARG A 219 0.96 -13.31 -4.54
N LEU A 220 1.04 -11.98 -4.41
CA LEU A 220 1.24 -11.10 -5.57
C LEU A 220 2.61 -11.28 -6.22
N ALA A 221 3.67 -11.53 -5.45
CA ALA A 221 4.98 -11.86 -6.02
C ALA A 221 4.95 -13.16 -6.83
N SER A 222 4.20 -14.17 -6.35
CA SER A 222 4.01 -15.44 -7.08
C SER A 222 3.19 -15.24 -8.35
N GLU A 223 2.13 -14.46 -8.30
CA GLU A 223 1.32 -14.11 -9.47
C GLU A 223 2.13 -13.28 -10.49
N ALA A 224 2.93 -12.31 -10.02
CA ALA A 224 3.82 -11.53 -10.89
C ALA A 224 4.81 -12.44 -11.63
N ARG A 225 5.34 -13.48 -10.97
CA ARG A 225 6.21 -14.48 -11.59
C ARG A 225 5.49 -15.23 -12.71
N ALA A 226 4.26 -15.69 -12.45
CA ALA A 226 3.47 -16.41 -13.44
C ALA A 226 3.19 -15.54 -14.69
N ARG A 227 2.87 -14.26 -14.48
CA ARG A 227 2.63 -13.31 -15.57
C ARG A 227 3.89 -12.94 -16.36
N CYS A 228 5.00 -12.74 -15.67
CA CYS A 228 6.29 -12.50 -16.31
C CYS A 228 6.64 -13.66 -17.25
N HIS A 229 6.53 -14.89 -16.75
CA HIS A 229 6.76 -16.11 -17.55
C HIS A 229 5.78 -16.22 -18.74
N ALA A 230 4.49 -15.87 -18.54
CA ALA A 230 3.50 -15.88 -19.60
C ALA A 230 3.81 -14.88 -20.72
N LEU A 231 4.31 -13.68 -20.36
CA LEU A 231 4.76 -12.68 -21.32
C LEU A 231 5.98 -13.13 -22.11
N ASP A 232 6.96 -13.76 -21.46
CA ASP A 232 8.16 -14.33 -22.09
C ASP A 232 7.81 -15.43 -23.08
N MET A 233 6.78 -16.24 -22.78
CA MET A 233 6.28 -17.31 -23.67
C MET A 233 5.33 -16.80 -24.76
N GLY A 234 5.09 -15.49 -24.86
CA GLY A 234 4.18 -14.88 -25.84
C GLY A 234 2.70 -15.17 -25.59
N ARG A 235 2.36 -15.63 -24.39
CA ARG A 235 0.98 -15.95 -23.99
C ARG A 235 0.35 -14.75 -23.31
N SER A 236 -0.66 -14.15 -23.92
CA SER A 236 -1.58 -13.25 -23.21
C SER A 236 -2.44 -14.12 -22.28
N VAL A 237 -2.25 -14.01 -20.98
CA VAL A 237 -3.02 -14.80 -20.02
C VAL A 237 -4.03 -13.88 -19.34
N ASP A 238 -5.30 -14.09 -19.68
CA ASP A 238 -6.42 -13.44 -18.99
C ASP A 238 -6.69 -14.16 -17.65
N LEU A 239 -5.76 -13.97 -16.68
CA LEU A 239 -5.77 -14.65 -15.38
C LEU A 239 -6.52 -13.90 -14.28
N PHE A 240 -7.06 -12.71 -14.58
CA PHE A 240 -7.62 -11.84 -13.53
C PHE A 240 -9.01 -12.27 -13.02
N ARG A 241 -9.73 -13.11 -13.76
CA ARG A 241 -11.06 -13.59 -13.33
C ARG A 241 -11.07 -14.43 -12.05
N GLY A 242 -9.93 -14.97 -11.64
CA GLY A 242 -9.82 -15.81 -10.45
C GLY A 242 -9.30 -15.14 -9.18
N MET A 243 -8.90 -13.86 -9.23
CA MET A 243 -8.35 -13.14 -8.06
C MET A 243 -9.35 -12.22 -7.34
N LEU A 244 -10.48 -11.94 -7.94
CA LEU A 244 -11.58 -11.29 -7.22
C LEU A 244 -12.09 -12.27 -6.17
N PRO A 245 -12.30 -11.87 -4.90
CA PRO A 245 -13.07 -12.69 -3.99
C PRO A 245 -14.40 -12.98 -4.69
N GLU A 246 -14.75 -14.29 -4.82
CA GLU A 246 -16.07 -14.66 -5.29
C GLU A 246 -17.08 -13.85 -4.46
N ALA A 247 -17.89 -13.03 -5.11
CA ALA A 247 -18.98 -12.38 -4.45
C ALA A 247 -19.79 -13.48 -3.74
N PRO A 248 -20.13 -13.32 -2.45
CA PRO A 248 -20.82 -14.38 -1.72
C PRO A 248 -22.05 -14.80 -2.51
N LEU A 249 -22.17 -16.08 -2.78
CA LEU A 249 -23.22 -16.75 -3.58
C LEU A 249 -24.66 -16.51 -3.07
N ALA A 250 -24.84 -15.64 -2.07
CA ALA A 250 -26.13 -15.35 -1.42
C ALA A 250 -27.10 -14.46 -2.21
N ALA A 251 -26.77 -14.03 -3.42
CA ALA A 251 -27.65 -13.14 -4.21
C ALA A 251 -28.33 -13.81 -5.42
N ARG A 252 -28.16 -15.13 -5.64
CA ARG A 252 -28.74 -15.80 -6.82
C ARG A 252 -29.99 -16.66 -6.55
N GLU A 253 -30.48 -16.72 -5.33
CA GLU A 253 -31.71 -17.47 -5.02
C GLU A 253 -32.82 -16.57 -4.48
N ARG A 254 -33.21 -15.52 -5.17
CA ARG A 254 -34.52 -14.86 -5.06
C ARG A 254 -34.80 -14.07 -6.35
N GLY A 255 -35.24 -14.76 -7.34
CA GLY A 255 -35.83 -14.20 -8.53
C GLY A 255 -36.72 -15.22 -9.14
#